data_13d27422b755d9f50265db67ff19dad3
#
_entry.id   13d27422b755d9f50265db67ff19dad3
#
_cell.length_a   1.000
_cell.length_b   1.000
_cell.length_c   1.000
_cell.angle_alpha   90.00
_cell.angle_beta   90.00
_cell.angle_gamma   90.00
#
_symmetry.space_group_name_H-M   'P 1'
#
loop_
_entity.id
_entity.type
_entity.pdbx_description
1 polymer ?
#
loop_
_entity_poly.entity_id
_entity_poly.type
_entity_poly.pdbx_seq_one_letter_code
_entity_poly.pdbx_strand_id
1 'polypeptide(L)'
;WLNMLQTQSLGNYSELLYQVGISPAMGNYLDNSQNRPKSDECPWCAPNENFARELMQLFSLGVFKLNPDGTPVRNSRGAFVETYTQKDVEEMARVLTGWQYNPDPPDRPNRNWGNWTKPMVPTTWPPERDSTQKTVLGKTFPAGQGTDQDLREAISLLMAHPNIAPFVATRMIQHLVKSNPTPAYVKRVADKFVNNGKGVVGDMKAVVKAVLLDTEARTGDDPAKGRPDDGKLREPVLHRMAMYRGLGCTKPIANSWGGISVVWNQQPF
;
A
#
# COMPACT_ATOMS: atom_id res chain seq x y z
N TRP A 1 14.03 4.88 -0.81
CA TRP A 1 12.85 4.09 -0.48
C TRP A 1 12.84 3.68 1.01
N LEU A 2 13.79 2.88 1.46
CA LEU A 2 13.82 2.39 2.86
C LEU A 2 13.84 3.53 3.90
N ASN A 3 14.61 4.57 3.67
CA ASN A 3 14.65 5.75 4.56
C ASN A 3 13.27 6.45 4.65
N MET A 4 12.57 6.57 3.54
CA MET A 4 11.21 7.13 3.52
C MET A 4 10.25 6.26 4.34
N LEU A 5 10.25 4.94 4.12
CA LEU A 5 9.44 4.01 4.91
C LEU A 5 9.76 4.08 6.40
N GLN A 6 11.04 4.12 6.77
CA GLN A 6 11.47 4.25 8.17
C GLN A 6 10.95 5.56 8.79
N THR A 7 11.07 6.67 8.09
CA THR A 7 10.61 7.99 8.56
C THR A 7 9.09 8.03 8.75
N GLN A 8 8.34 7.43 7.81
CA GLN A 8 6.87 7.45 7.80
C GLN A 8 6.22 6.32 8.60
N SER A 9 6.97 5.32 9.06
CA SER A 9 6.44 4.09 9.66
C SER A 9 5.52 4.30 10.87
N LEU A 10 5.76 5.35 11.64
CA LEU A 10 4.95 5.73 12.81
C LEU A 10 4.24 7.09 12.62
N GLY A 11 4.20 7.59 11.38
CA GLY A 11 3.52 8.81 10.99
C GLY A 11 2.03 8.61 10.70
N ASN A 12 1.49 9.43 9.81
CA ASN A 12 0.11 9.28 9.34
C ASN A 12 0.04 8.44 8.07
N TYR A 13 -0.92 7.53 7.99
CA TYR A 13 -1.08 6.61 6.87
C TYR A 13 -1.37 7.34 5.55
N SER A 14 -2.10 8.46 5.57
CA SER A 14 -2.34 9.27 4.38
C SER A 14 -1.03 9.85 3.81
N GLU A 15 -0.14 10.32 4.67
CA GLU A 15 1.16 10.82 4.24
C GLU A 15 2.04 9.69 3.72
N LEU A 16 2.01 8.52 4.36
CA LEU A 16 2.72 7.34 3.86
C LEU A 16 2.24 6.96 2.44
N LEU A 17 0.92 6.89 2.20
CA LEU A 17 0.37 6.62 0.87
C LEU A 17 0.79 7.69 -0.15
N TYR A 18 0.81 8.95 0.24
CA TYR A 18 1.27 10.04 -0.62
C TYR A 18 2.75 9.86 -1.00
N GLN A 19 3.62 9.62 -0.01
CA GLN A 19 5.05 9.40 -0.25
C GLN A 19 5.32 8.15 -1.10
N VAL A 20 4.51 7.11 -0.95
CA VAL A 20 4.51 5.93 -1.84
C VAL A 20 4.13 6.32 -3.26
N GLY A 21 3.07 7.12 -3.42
CA GLY A 21 2.55 7.57 -4.72
C GLY A 21 3.54 8.40 -5.55
N ILE A 22 4.36 9.22 -4.87
CA ILE A 22 5.38 10.05 -5.53
C ILE A 22 6.78 9.42 -5.54
N SER A 23 6.93 8.22 -5.01
CA SER A 23 8.23 7.52 -4.98
C SER A 23 8.64 7.08 -6.38
N PRO A 24 9.85 7.41 -6.85
CA PRO A 24 10.35 6.93 -8.15
C PRO A 24 10.51 5.40 -8.18
N ALA A 25 10.82 4.78 -7.05
CA ALA A 25 10.92 3.32 -6.96
C ALA A 25 9.57 2.64 -7.21
N MET A 26 8.49 3.17 -6.61
CA MET A 26 7.14 2.66 -6.84
C MET A 26 6.59 3.06 -8.20
N GLY A 27 6.92 4.27 -8.66
CA GLY A 27 6.59 4.74 -10.01
C GLY A 27 7.16 3.84 -11.10
N ASN A 28 8.36 3.30 -10.89
CA ASN A 28 8.95 2.32 -11.80
C ASN A 28 8.37 0.90 -11.60
N TYR A 29 8.21 0.47 -10.35
CA TYR A 29 7.78 -0.89 -10.03
C TYR A 29 6.34 -1.18 -10.48
N LEU A 30 5.46 -0.19 -10.36
CA LEU A 30 4.04 -0.30 -10.70
C LEU A 30 3.64 0.58 -11.89
N ASP A 31 4.59 0.97 -12.74
CA ASP A 31 4.38 1.68 -14.01
C ASP A 31 3.60 3.00 -13.90
N ASN A 32 3.66 3.69 -12.75
CA ASN A 32 3.01 4.99 -12.58
C ASN A 32 3.88 6.16 -13.06
N SER A 33 5.20 5.95 -13.15
CA SER A 33 6.08 6.94 -13.77
C SER A 33 5.79 7.03 -15.26
N GLN A 34 5.55 8.26 -15.75
CA GLN A 34 5.17 8.53 -17.15
C GLN A 34 3.83 7.86 -17.56
N ASN A 35 3.00 7.50 -16.60
CA ASN A 35 1.63 7.08 -16.88
C ASN A 35 0.85 8.23 -17.51
N ARG A 36 0.27 8.00 -18.71
CA ARG A 36 -0.34 9.03 -19.53
C ARG A 36 -1.57 8.54 -20.29
N PRO A 37 -2.51 9.45 -20.61
CA PRO A 37 -3.66 9.13 -21.41
C PRO A 37 -3.28 8.96 -22.90
N LYS A 38 -4.23 8.49 -23.68
CA LYS A 38 -4.17 8.60 -25.15
C LYS A 38 -4.10 10.06 -25.55
N SER A 39 -3.22 10.39 -26.50
CA SER A 39 -3.10 11.72 -27.10
C SER A 39 -2.79 11.62 -28.60
N ASP A 40 -2.81 12.75 -29.30
CA ASP A 40 -2.44 12.77 -30.72
C ASP A 40 -0.99 12.36 -30.95
N GLU A 41 -0.11 12.64 -30.00
CA GLU A 41 1.31 12.25 -30.05
C GLU A 41 1.53 10.78 -29.63
N CYS A 42 0.58 10.20 -28.93
CA CYS A 42 0.59 8.79 -28.53
C CYS A 42 -0.81 8.17 -28.68
N PRO A 43 -1.25 7.86 -29.92
CA PRO A 43 -2.58 7.30 -30.16
C PRO A 43 -2.77 5.90 -29.58
N TRP A 44 -1.67 5.19 -29.28
CA TRP A 44 -1.66 3.85 -28.68
C TRP A 44 -1.50 3.86 -27.15
N CYS A 45 -1.27 5.03 -26.54
CA CYS A 45 -1.19 5.14 -25.08
C CYS A 45 -2.57 4.94 -24.43
N ALA A 46 -2.55 4.41 -23.23
CA ALA A 46 -3.69 4.33 -22.33
C ALA A 46 -3.17 4.49 -20.90
N PRO A 47 -3.97 5.02 -19.95
CA PRO A 47 -3.60 5.05 -18.56
C PRO A 47 -3.29 3.63 -18.06
N ASN A 48 -2.15 3.47 -17.40
CA ASN A 48 -1.74 2.20 -16.83
C ASN A 48 -2.46 1.97 -15.51
N GLU A 49 -3.12 0.83 -15.38
CA GLU A 49 -3.94 0.50 -14.23
C GLU A 49 -3.14 -0.11 -13.05
N ASN A 50 -1.88 -0.48 -13.25
CA ASN A 50 -1.13 -1.28 -12.28
C ASN A 50 -1.06 -0.58 -10.91
N PHE A 51 -0.53 0.64 -10.87
CA PHE A 51 -0.47 1.39 -9.60
C PHE A 51 -1.86 1.71 -9.03
N ALA A 52 -2.84 2.05 -9.88
CA ALA A 52 -4.21 2.32 -9.45
C ALA A 52 -4.85 1.11 -8.77
N ARG A 53 -4.66 -0.07 -9.35
CA ARG A 53 -5.15 -1.34 -8.81
C ARG A 53 -4.49 -1.64 -7.47
N GLU A 54 -3.17 -1.55 -7.38
CA GLU A 54 -2.45 -1.85 -6.16
C GLU A 54 -2.72 -0.83 -5.04
N LEU A 55 -2.90 0.44 -5.38
CA LEU A 55 -3.28 1.48 -4.43
C LEU A 55 -4.62 1.14 -3.75
N MET A 56 -5.61 0.66 -4.51
CA MET A 56 -6.90 0.26 -3.96
C MET A 56 -6.88 -1.15 -3.34
N GLN A 57 -6.22 -2.11 -3.99
CA GLN A 57 -6.28 -3.51 -3.60
C GLN A 57 -5.34 -3.87 -2.46
N LEU A 58 -4.05 -3.48 -2.56
CA LEU A 58 -3.02 -3.90 -1.59
C LEU A 58 -2.73 -2.83 -0.55
N PHE A 59 -2.85 -1.55 -0.90
CA PHE A 59 -2.41 -0.48 -0.02
C PHE A 59 -3.55 0.17 0.77
N SER A 60 -4.83 -0.03 0.41
CA SER A 60 -5.89 0.69 1.11
C SER A 60 -7.17 -0.10 1.40
N LEU A 61 -7.87 -0.60 0.40
CA LEU A 61 -9.23 -1.10 0.58
C LEU A 61 -9.35 -2.63 0.57
N GLY A 62 -8.53 -3.30 -0.23
CA GLY A 62 -8.75 -4.72 -0.54
C GLY A 62 -9.91 -4.94 -1.51
N VAL A 63 -10.02 -6.15 -2.04
CA VAL A 63 -10.99 -6.49 -3.10
C VAL A 63 -12.43 -6.55 -2.57
N PHE A 64 -12.63 -7.03 -1.35
CA PHE A 64 -13.95 -7.27 -0.79
C PHE A 64 -14.29 -6.33 0.36
N LYS A 65 -15.56 -5.96 0.47
CA LYS A 65 -16.07 -5.17 1.59
C LYS A 65 -15.94 -5.93 2.90
N LEU A 66 -15.52 -5.21 3.92
CA LEU A 66 -15.31 -5.72 5.27
C LEU A 66 -16.24 -5.01 6.26
N ASN A 67 -16.70 -5.77 7.24
CA ASN A 67 -17.26 -5.21 8.46
C ASN A 67 -16.13 -4.55 9.29
N PRO A 68 -16.45 -3.69 10.27
CA PRO A 68 -15.44 -3.04 11.12
C PRO A 68 -14.51 -4.02 11.87
N ASP A 69 -14.90 -5.27 12.00
CA ASP A 69 -14.14 -6.35 12.64
C ASP A 69 -13.29 -7.18 11.64
N GLY A 70 -13.23 -6.75 10.38
CA GLY A 70 -12.48 -7.44 9.33
C GLY A 70 -13.18 -8.64 8.72
N THR A 71 -14.37 -9.02 9.16
CA THR A 71 -15.14 -10.10 8.53
C THR A 71 -15.70 -9.65 7.18
N PRO A 72 -15.65 -10.50 6.14
CA PRO A 72 -16.15 -10.14 4.82
C PRO A 72 -17.67 -9.93 4.79
N VAL A 73 -18.10 -8.87 4.09
CA VAL A 73 -19.53 -8.64 3.80
C VAL A 73 -19.99 -9.58 2.69
N ARG A 74 -21.15 -10.21 2.90
CA ARG A 74 -21.78 -11.10 1.92
C ARG A 74 -23.12 -10.54 1.47
N ASN A 75 -23.46 -10.77 0.21
CA ASN A 75 -24.78 -10.45 -0.34
C ASN A 75 -25.82 -11.54 0.03
N SER A 76 -27.05 -11.35 -0.38
CA SER A 76 -28.16 -12.28 -0.12
C SER A 76 -27.95 -13.70 -0.69
N ARG A 77 -27.03 -13.87 -1.63
CA ARG A 77 -26.64 -15.16 -2.22
C ARG A 77 -25.42 -15.79 -1.56
N GLY A 78 -24.88 -15.17 -0.50
CA GLY A 78 -23.69 -15.62 0.21
C GLY A 78 -22.35 -15.26 -0.46
N ALA A 79 -22.35 -14.60 -1.62
CA ALA A 79 -21.14 -14.17 -2.32
C ALA A 79 -20.53 -12.92 -1.65
N PHE A 80 -19.20 -12.80 -1.72
CA PHE A 80 -18.52 -11.60 -1.25
C PHE A 80 -18.91 -10.36 -2.08
N VAL A 81 -19.02 -9.23 -1.42
CA VAL A 81 -19.31 -7.94 -2.07
C VAL A 81 -18.00 -7.22 -2.39
N GLU A 82 -17.82 -6.85 -3.65
CA GLU A 82 -16.63 -6.12 -4.10
C GLU A 82 -16.60 -4.70 -3.52
N THR A 83 -15.39 -4.20 -3.24
CA THR A 83 -15.15 -2.86 -2.70
C THR A 83 -15.24 -1.80 -3.78
N TYR A 84 -14.74 -2.11 -4.97
CA TYR A 84 -14.69 -1.24 -6.15
C TYR A 84 -14.89 -2.08 -7.41
N THR A 85 -15.19 -1.42 -8.51
CA THR A 85 -15.40 -2.04 -9.83
C THR A 85 -14.15 -1.88 -10.71
N GLN A 86 -14.10 -2.61 -11.83
CA GLN A 86 -13.08 -2.41 -12.86
C GLN A 86 -13.08 -0.96 -13.37
N LYS A 87 -14.27 -0.35 -13.51
CA LYS A 87 -14.37 1.06 -13.91
C LYS A 87 -13.72 2.00 -12.91
N ASP A 88 -13.82 1.74 -11.61
CA ASP A 88 -13.14 2.55 -10.59
C ASP A 88 -11.61 2.46 -10.74
N VAL A 89 -11.08 1.29 -11.14
CA VAL A 89 -9.65 1.12 -11.44
C VAL A 89 -9.23 1.93 -12.64
N GLU A 90 -9.98 1.88 -13.74
CA GLU A 90 -9.73 2.65 -14.96
C GLU A 90 -9.75 4.17 -14.68
N GLU A 91 -10.77 4.62 -13.96
CA GLU A 91 -10.89 6.03 -13.57
C GLU A 91 -9.78 6.47 -12.60
N MET A 92 -9.39 5.61 -11.65
CA MET A 92 -8.26 5.87 -10.77
C MET A 92 -6.94 5.93 -11.55
N ALA A 93 -6.75 5.08 -12.56
CA ALA A 93 -5.58 5.14 -13.44
C ALA A 93 -5.49 6.49 -14.17
N ARG A 94 -6.62 7.05 -14.62
CA ARG A 94 -6.71 8.39 -15.20
C ARG A 94 -6.38 9.49 -14.19
N VAL A 95 -6.84 9.36 -12.94
CA VAL A 95 -6.50 10.26 -11.82
C VAL A 95 -4.99 10.31 -11.59
N LEU A 96 -4.32 9.17 -11.73
CA LEU A 96 -2.89 9.01 -11.44
C LEU A 96 -1.95 9.32 -12.62
N THR A 97 -2.47 9.79 -13.76
CA THR A 97 -1.64 10.22 -14.90
C THR A 97 -0.85 11.50 -14.61
N GLY A 98 0.25 11.71 -15.33
CA GLY A 98 0.99 12.97 -15.33
C GLY A 98 2.10 13.06 -14.28
N TRP A 99 2.61 11.95 -13.78
CA TRP A 99 3.80 11.89 -12.94
C TRP A 99 5.04 11.57 -13.77
N GLN A 100 6.14 12.30 -13.54
CA GLN A 100 7.43 12.07 -14.18
C GLN A 100 8.55 12.04 -13.14
N TYR A 101 9.69 11.44 -13.51
CA TYR A 101 10.89 11.55 -12.70
C TYR A 101 11.33 13.00 -12.55
N ASN A 102 11.85 13.34 -11.38
CA ASN A 102 12.36 14.67 -11.12
C ASN A 102 13.54 14.97 -12.08
N PRO A 103 13.49 16.04 -12.89
CA PRO A 103 14.49 16.36 -13.89
C PRO A 103 15.77 17.04 -13.32
N ASP A 104 16.16 16.76 -12.10
CA ASP A 104 17.33 17.37 -11.48
C ASP A 104 18.61 16.56 -11.78
N PRO A 105 19.68 17.21 -12.27
CA PRO A 105 19.72 18.63 -12.62
C PRO A 105 18.87 18.98 -13.85
N PRO A 106 18.31 20.21 -13.90
CA PRO A 106 17.32 20.62 -14.92
C PRO A 106 17.86 20.64 -16.37
N ASP A 107 19.16 20.53 -16.55
CA ASP A 107 19.85 20.48 -17.85
C ASP A 107 19.92 19.07 -18.46
N ARG A 108 19.37 18.06 -17.79
CA ARG A 108 19.18 16.72 -18.36
C ARG A 108 17.77 16.55 -18.89
N PRO A 109 17.52 16.85 -20.18
CA PRO A 109 16.16 16.84 -20.75
C PRO A 109 15.59 15.43 -20.94
N ASN A 110 16.28 14.39 -20.47
CA ASN A 110 15.84 13.03 -20.74
C ASN A 110 14.90 12.53 -19.64
N ARG A 111 13.60 12.67 -19.89
CA ARG A 111 12.51 12.17 -19.05
C ARG A 111 12.61 10.68 -18.70
N ASN A 112 13.39 9.93 -19.47
CA ASN A 112 13.53 8.48 -19.31
C ASN A 112 14.65 8.07 -18.35
N TRP A 113 15.44 9.01 -17.84
CA TRP A 113 16.51 8.71 -16.90
C TRP A 113 16.02 9.04 -15.49
N GLY A 114 15.59 8.00 -14.79
CA GLY A 114 15.04 8.14 -13.46
C GLY A 114 16.01 8.79 -12.49
N ASN A 115 15.58 9.90 -11.90
CA ASN A 115 16.18 10.37 -10.68
C ASN A 115 15.61 9.55 -9.51
N TRP A 116 16.39 8.58 -9.05
CA TRP A 116 15.98 7.66 -8.00
C TRP A 116 16.08 8.26 -6.59
N THR A 117 16.69 9.42 -6.47
CA THR A 117 16.99 10.06 -5.18
C THR A 117 15.96 11.10 -4.76
N LYS A 118 15.19 11.62 -5.72
CA LYS A 118 14.16 12.64 -5.47
C LYS A 118 12.76 12.12 -5.80
N PRO A 119 11.73 12.59 -5.11
CA PRO A 119 10.34 12.26 -5.46
C PRO A 119 10.00 12.61 -6.91
N MET A 120 9.10 11.86 -7.51
CA MET A 120 8.49 12.22 -8.79
C MET A 120 7.79 13.57 -8.67
N VAL A 121 7.65 14.26 -9.79
CA VAL A 121 7.00 15.57 -9.90
C VAL A 121 5.91 15.54 -10.97
N PRO A 122 4.92 16.43 -10.89
CA PRO A 122 3.96 16.61 -11.97
C PRO A 122 4.65 16.93 -13.31
N THR A 123 4.16 16.34 -14.39
CA THR A 123 4.66 16.64 -15.73
C THR A 123 4.39 18.11 -16.09
N THR A 124 5.32 18.71 -16.83
CA THR A 124 5.13 20.02 -17.45
C THR A 124 4.58 19.92 -18.87
N TRP A 125 4.39 18.71 -19.36
CA TRP A 125 3.86 18.46 -20.69
C TRP A 125 2.37 18.04 -20.64
N PRO A 126 1.44 18.92 -21.06
CA PRO A 126 0.00 18.69 -20.94
C PRO A 126 -0.51 17.36 -21.51
N PRO A 127 0.01 16.84 -22.66
CA PRO A 127 -0.45 15.55 -23.21
C PRO A 127 -0.20 14.32 -22.32
N GLU A 128 0.67 14.43 -21.31
CA GLU A 128 0.90 13.33 -20.36
C GLU A 128 -0.07 13.31 -19.19
N ARG A 129 -0.98 14.28 -19.12
CA ARG A 129 -1.96 14.42 -18.05
C ARG A 129 -3.38 14.30 -18.57
N ASP A 130 -4.20 13.42 -18.00
CA ASP A 130 -5.64 13.43 -18.21
C ASP A 130 -6.28 14.56 -17.42
N SER A 131 -6.55 15.68 -18.10
CA SER A 131 -7.19 16.86 -17.52
C SER A 131 -8.72 16.83 -17.58
N THR A 132 -9.33 15.76 -18.07
CA THR A 132 -10.78 15.63 -18.15
C THR A 132 -11.39 15.25 -16.80
N GLN A 133 -12.71 15.38 -16.66
CA GLN A 133 -13.40 14.92 -15.45
C GLN A 133 -13.29 13.40 -15.29
N LYS A 134 -13.15 12.94 -14.04
CA LYS A 134 -13.08 11.52 -13.66
C LYS A 134 -14.03 11.25 -12.50
N THR A 135 -14.45 9.99 -12.33
CA THR A 135 -15.29 9.61 -11.20
C THR A 135 -14.81 8.28 -10.62
N VAL A 136 -14.37 8.27 -9.37
CA VAL A 136 -13.87 7.09 -8.66
C VAL A 136 -14.69 6.90 -7.38
N LEU A 137 -15.21 5.70 -7.15
CA LEU A 137 -15.99 5.36 -5.96
C LEU A 137 -17.12 6.37 -5.67
N GLY A 138 -17.74 6.91 -6.72
CA GLY A 138 -18.80 7.91 -6.65
C GLY A 138 -18.34 9.36 -6.40
N LYS A 139 -17.03 9.60 -6.17
CA LYS A 139 -16.47 10.96 -6.07
C LYS A 139 -16.08 11.46 -7.45
N THR A 140 -16.51 12.67 -7.80
CA THR A 140 -16.10 13.38 -9.02
C THR A 140 -14.81 14.17 -8.75
N PHE A 141 -13.84 14.01 -9.64
CA PHE A 141 -12.63 14.82 -9.78
C PHE A 141 -12.85 15.81 -10.92
N PRO A 142 -12.87 17.11 -10.68
CA PRO A 142 -13.18 18.11 -11.72
C PRO A 142 -12.17 18.12 -12.87
N ALA A 143 -12.63 18.51 -14.04
CA ALA A 143 -11.74 18.80 -15.16
C ALA A 143 -10.78 19.95 -14.82
N GLY A 144 -9.54 19.88 -15.35
CA GLY A 144 -8.51 20.90 -15.14
C GLY A 144 -7.76 20.83 -13.82
N GLN A 145 -8.08 19.86 -12.97
CA GLN A 145 -7.39 19.68 -11.68
C GLN A 145 -5.94 19.18 -11.87
N GLY A 146 -5.02 19.69 -11.05
CA GLY A 146 -3.60 19.35 -11.14
C GLY A 146 -3.27 17.94 -10.64
N THR A 147 -2.17 17.38 -11.13
CA THR A 147 -1.71 16.01 -10.81
C THR A 147 -1.54 15.77 -9.32
N ASP A 148 -0.89 16.69 -8.59
CA ASP A 148 -0.69 16.56 -7.14
C ASP A 148 -2.00 16.65 -6.37
N GLN A 149 -2.89 17.54 -6.78
CA GLN A 149 -4.19 17.69 -6.16
C GLN A 149 -5.05 16.44 -6.35
N ASP A 150 -5.06 15.87 -7.55
CA ASP A 150 -5.78 14.62 -7.83
C ASP A 150 -5.28 13.47 -6.94
N LEU A 151 -3.95 13.31 -6.79
CA LEU A 151 -3.38 12.28 -5.91
C LEU A 151 -3.80 12.49 -4.44
N ARG A 152 -3.72 13.72 -3.92
CA ARG A 152 -4.13 14.03 -2.55
C ARG A 152 -5.61 13.78 -2.32
N GLU A 153 -6.45 14.13 -3.28
CA GLU A 153 -7.88 13.89 -3.20
C GLU A 153 -8.24 12.40 -3.33
N ALA A 154 -7.51 11.65 -4.16
CA ALA A 154 -7.66 10.20 -4.25
C ALA A 154 -7.30 9.53 -2.90
N ILE A 155 -6.18 9.91 -2.30
CA ILE A 155 -5.80 9.41 -0.97
C ILE A 155 -6.85 9.79 0.08
N SER A 156 -7.33 11.03 0.07
CA SER A 156 -8.39 11.47 1.00
C SER A 156 -9.68 10.63 0.83
N LEU A 157 -10.07 10.32 -0.40
CA LEU A 157 -11.20 9.43 -0.70
C LEU A 157 -10.98 8.03 -0.12
N LEU A 158 -9.80 7.45 -0.31
CA LEU A 158 -9.46 6.13 0.22
C LEU A 158 -9.42 6.13 1.75
N MET A 159 -8.85 7.17 2.37
CA MET A 159 -8.81 7.34 3.83
C MET A 159 -10.17 7.49 4.48
N ALA A 160 -11.15 8.06 3.76
CA ALA A 160 -12.53 8.18 4.21
C ALA A 160 -13.37 6.92 3.99
N HIS A 161 -12.86 5.95 3.21
CA HIS A 161 -13.60 4.74 2.90
C HIS A 161 -13.66 3.80 4.11
N PRO A 162 -14.84 3.24 4.47
CA PRO A 162 -15.00 2.42 5.69
C PRO A 162 -14.14 1.15 5.69
N ASN A 163 -13.71 0.66 4.53
CA ASN A 163 -12.92 -0.56 4.39
C ASN A 163 -11.44 -0.40 4.81
N ILE A 164 -10.90 0.82 4.78
CA ILE A 164 -9.46 1.00 4.98
C ILE A 164 -9.01 0.58 6.39
N ALA A 165 -9.78 0.94 7.40
CA ALA A 165 -9.42 0.65 8.79
C ALA A 165 -9.36 -0.85 9.11
N PRO A 166 -10.39 -1.67 8.83
CA PRO A 166 -10.33 -3.11 9.06
C PRO A 166 -9.32 -3.80 8.13
N PHE A 167 -9.13 -3.32 6.91
CA PHE A 167 -8.14 -3.88 5.99
C PHE A 167 -6.72 -3.67 6.52
N VAL A 168 -6.34 -2.43 6.81
CA VAL A 168 -5.00 -2.11 7.33
C VAL A 168 -4.75 -2.78 8.68
N ALA A 169 -5.73 -2.76 9.58
CA ALA A 169 -5.64 -3.43 10.88
C ALA A 169 -5.33 -4.93 10.72
N THR A 170 -6.08 -5.62 9.87
CA THR A 170 -5.87 -7.05 9.60
C THR A 170 -4.46 -7.30 9.08
N ARG A 171 -4.00 -6.53 8.09
CA ARG A 171 -2.65 -6.67 7.51
C ARG A 171 -1.56 -6.41 8.53
N MET A 172 -1.70 -5.36 9.35
CA MET A 172 -0.73 -5.05 10.40
C MET A 172 -0.63 -6.15 11.44
N ILE A 173 -1.75 -6.70 11.89
CA ILE A 173 -1.76 -7.83 12.84
C ILE A 173 -1.09 -9.06 12.20
N GLN A 174 -1.46 -9.39 10.96
CA GLN A 174 -0.91 -10.53 10.24
C GLN A 174 0.60 -10.42 10.00
N HIS A 175 1.11 -9.21 9.80
CA HIS A 175 2.55 -9.00 9.62
C HIS A 175 3.33 -8.98 10.94
N LEU A 176 2.76 -8.44 12.01
CA LEU A 176 3.50 -8.19 13.24
C LEU A 176 3.29 -9.25 14.34
N VAL A 177 2.14 -9.93 14.37
CA VAL A 177 1.77 -10.77 15.51
C VAL A 177 1.37 -12.19 15.13
N LYS A 178 0.23 -12.37 14.44
CA LYS A 178 -0.35 -13.69 14.16
C LYS A 178 -1.10 -13.77 12.83
N SER A 179 -1.09 -14.97 12.25
CA SER A 179 -1.70 -15.19 10.92
C SER A 179 -3.24 -15.08 10.96
N ASN A 180 -3.87 -15.50 12.04
CA ASN A 180 -5.33 -15.61 12.16
C ASN A 180 -5.84 -14.80 13.37
N PRO A 181 -5.93 -13.45 13.26
CA PRO A 181 -6.49 -12.63 14.33
C PRO A 181 -7.98 -12.87 14.48
N THR A 182 -8.49 -12.77 15.73
CA THR A 182 -9.95 -12.78 15.92
C THR A 182 -10.57 -11.49 15.40
N PRO A 183 -11.86 -11.53 14.99
CA PRO A 183 -12.60 -10.33 14.59
C PRO A 183 -12.59 -9.23 15.68
N ALA A 184 -12.66 -9.62 16.94
CA ALA A 184 -12.60 -8.69 18.05
C ALA A 184 -11.25 -7.95 18.14
N TYR A 185 -10.15 -8.63 17.88
CA TYR A 185 -8.83 -8.01 17.83
C TYR A 185 -8.71 -7.04 16.65
N VAL A 186 -9.11 -7.48 15.45
CA VAL A 186 -9.14 -6.61 14.26
C VAL A 186 -9.93 -5.34 14.53
N LYS A 187 -11.12 -5.46 15.13
CA LYS A 187 -11.97 -4.31 15.45
C LYS A 187 -11.27 -3.33 16.38
N ARG A 188 -10.66 -3.79 17.46
CA ARG A 188 -9.96 -2.90 18.41
C ARG A 188 -8.83 -2.11 17.74
N VAL A 189 -8.09 -2.74 16.84
CA VAL A 189 -7.02 -2.07 16.08
C VAL A 189 -7.60 -1.12 15.03
N ALA A 190 -8.66 -1.53 14.30
CA ALA A 190 -9.35 -0.70 13.34
C ALA A 190 -9.95 0.56 13.98
N ASP A 191 -10.52 0.45 15.18
CA ASP A 191 -11.03 1.59 15.94
C ASP A 191 -9.92 2.62 16.24
N LYS A 192 -8.67 2.15 16.47
CA LYS A 192 -7.51 3.04 16.65
C LYS A 192 -7.02 3.68 15.36
N PHE A 193 -7.19 3.01 14.22
CA PHE A 193 -6.94 3.63 12.92
C PHE A 193 -7.96 4.75 12.64
N VAL A 194 -9.23 4.53 12.93
CA VAL A 194 -10.29 5.53 12.75
C VAL A 194 -10.13 6.72 13.70
N ASN A 195 -9.71 6.46 14.93
CA ASN A 195 -9.50 7.50 15.93
C ASN A 195 -8.45 7.06 16.96
N ASN A 196 -7.32 7.75 16.97
CA ASN A 196 -6.23 7.50 17.92
C ASN A 196 -6.55 7.90 19.39
N GLY A 197 -7.75 8.42 19.66
CA GLY A 197 -8.18 9.00 20.94
C GLY A 197 -8.04 10.52 21.00
N LYS A 198 -7.57 11.16 19.92
CA LYS A 198 -7.41 12.61 19.76
C LYS A 198 -8.08 13.13 18.46
N GLY A 199 -8.93 12.32 17.83
CA GLY A 199 -9.61 12.68 16.59
C GLY A 199 -8.77 12.54 15.32
N VAL A 200 -7.59 11.88 15.38
CA VAL A 200 -6.74 11.68 14.20
C VAL A 200 -6.99 10.32 13.59
N VAL A 201 -7.30 10.31 12.28
CA VAL A 201 -7.42 9.10 11.45
C VAL A 201 -6.04 8.71 10.92
N GLY A 202 -5.73 7.41 10.89
CA GLY A 202 -4.52 6.88 10.28
C GLY A 202 -3.22 7.14 11.06
N ASP A 203 -3.29 7.41 12.37
CA ASP A 203 -2.10 7.51 13.24
C ASP A 203 -1.46 6.13 13.42
N MET A 204 -0.41 5.85 12.63
CA MET A 204 0.25 4.55 12.62
C MET A 204 0.94 4.22 13.93
N LYS A 205 1.41 5.22 14.69
CA LYS A 205 1.95 4.99 16.02
C LYS A 205 0.90 4.44 16.97
N ALA A 206 -0.31 4.98 16.93
CA ALA A 206 -1.44 4.47 17.73
C ALA A 206 -1.87 3.07 17.28
N VAL A 207 -1.89 2.83 15.95
CA VAL A 207 -2.22 1.52 15.36
C VAL A 207 -1.20 0.46 15.77
N VAL A 208 0.10 0.70 15.59
CA VAL A 208 1.17 -0.24 15.98
C VAL A 208 1.12 -0.52 17.47
N LYS A 209 0.91 0.51 18.30
CA LYS A 209 0.74 0.32 19.74
C LYS A 209 -0.47 -0.56 20.05
N ALA A 210 -1.59 -0.37 19.38
CA ALA A 210 -2.78 -1.20 19.56
C ALA A 210 -2.53 -2.66 19.14
N VAL A 211 -1.81 -2.87 18.03
CA VAL A 211 -1.43 -4.20 17.55
C VAL A 211 -0.57 -4.93 18.61
N LEU A 212 0.51 -4.30 19.07
CA LEU A 212 1.49 -4.99 19.90
C LEU A 212 1.08 -5.14 21.38
N LEU A 213 0.22 -4.26 21.89
CA LEU A 213 -0.21 -4.26 23.28
C LEU A 213 -1.61 -4.86 23.50
N ASP A 214 -2.25 -5.34 22.42
CA ASP A 214 -3.55 -6.00 22.56
C ASP A 214 -3.45 -7.25 23.46
N THR A 215 -4.50 -7.51 24.20
CA THR A 215 -4.56 -8.67 25.10
C THR A 215 -4.39 -9.98 24.33
N GLU A 216 -4.93 -10.10 23.12
CA GLU A 216 -4.78 -11.29 22.28
C GLU A 216 -3.35 -11.47 21.80
N ALA A 217 -2.64 -10.39 21.44
CA ALA A 217 -1.23 -10.44 21.10
C ALA A 217 -0.37 -10.90 22.31
N ARG A 218 -0.63 -10.35 23.49
CA ARG A 218 0.15 -10.63 24.70
C ARG A 218 -0.16 -12.00 25.30
N THR A 219 -1.39 -12.51 25.11
CA THR A 219 -1.74 -13.86 25.57
C THR A 219 -0.99 -14.94 24.79
N GLY A 220 -0.76 -14.72 23.49
CA GLY A 220 0.03 -15.63 22.66
C GLY A 220 1.52 -15.75 23.05
N ASP A 221 2.04 -14.78 23.81
CA ASP A 221 3.41 -14.83 24.35
C ASP A 221 3.55 -15.77 25.59
N ASP A 222 2.42 -16.13 26.23
CA ASP A 222 2.40 -16.98 27.41
C ASP A 222 2.10 -18.43 27.01
N PRO A 223 3.08 -19.35 27.13
CA PRO A 223 2.87 -20.76 26.75
C PRO A 223 1.72 -21.45 27.47
N ALA A 224 1.37 -20.98 28.68
CA ALA A 224 0.26 -21.53 29.45
C ALA A 224 -1.12 -21.02 28.99
N LYS A 225 -1.17 -19.94 28.24
CA LYS A 225 -2.41 -19.27 27.78
C LYS A 225 -2.54 -19.23 26.26
N GLY A 226 -1.46 -19.51 25.55
CA GLY A 226 -1.40 -19.53 24.10
C GLY A 226 -2.37 -20.56 23.51
N ARG A 227 -2.94 -20.23 22.37
CA ARG A 227 -3.85 -21.10 21.62
C ARG A 227 -3.09 -21.82 20.51
N PRO A 228 -3.54 -23.00 20.06
CA PRO A 228 -2.88 -23.74 18.98
C PRO A 228 -2.74 -22.96 17.66
N ASP A 229 -3.60 -21.95 17.43
CA ASP A 229 -3.61 -21.09 16.26
C ASP A 229 -2.89 -19.74 16.48
N ASP A 230 -2.25 -19.55 17.64
CA ASP A 230 -1.41 -18.38 17.89
C ASP A 230 -0.06 -18.49 17.16
N GLY A 231 0.46 -17.32 16.83
CA GLY A 231 1.73 -17.20 16.13
C GLY A 231 1.58 -16.93 14.63
N LYS A 232 2.71 -16.77 14.00
CA LYS A 232 2.84 -16.45 12.58
C LYS A 232 3.85 -17.39 11.94
N LEU A 233 3.47 -17.99 10.81
CA LEU A 233 4.45 -18.67 9.96
C LEU A 233 5.44 -17.62 9.42
N ARG A 234 6.71 -17.80 9.74
CA ARG A 234 7.77 -16.91 9.26
C ARG A 234 7.93 -17.08 7.75
N GLU A 235 8.15 -15.98 7.09
CA GLU A 235 8.55 -15.98 5.69
C GLU A 235 9.82 -16.81 5.50
N PRO A 236 9.98 -17.53 4.37
CA PRO A 236 11.11 -18.44 4.16
C PRO A 236 12.48 -17.81 4.45
N VAL A 237 12.71 -16.56 4.02
CA VAL A 237 13.97 -15.84 4.27
C VAL A 237 14.20 -15.61 5.78
N LEU A 238 13.17 -15.19 6.50
CA LEU A 238 13.25 -14.95 7.94
C LEU A 238 13.46 -16.25 8.72
N HIS A 239 12.79 -17.34 8.30
CA HIS A 239 12.95 -18.66 8.89
C HIS A 239 14.41 -19.16 8.74
N ARG A 240 14.96 -19.05 7.53
CA ARG A 240 16.35 -19.45 7.25
C ARG A 240 17.36 -18.61 8.04
N MET A 241 17.15 -17.30 8.13
CA MET A 241 18.02 -16.44 8.93
C MET A 241 17.96 -16.78 10.43
N ALA A 242 16.79 -17.15 10.93
CA ALA A 242 16.64 -17.60 12.31
C ALA A 242 17.40 -18.92 12.55
N MET A 243 17.34 -19.86 11.60
CA MET A 243 18.13 -21.10 11.66
C MET A 243 19.64 -20.82 11.69
N TYR A 244 20.14 -19.99 10.80
CA TYR A 244 21.57 -19.65 10.77
C TYR A 244 22.03 -18.99 12.08
N ARG A 245 21.24 -18.09 12.63
CA ARG A 245 21.54 -17.48 13.94
C ARG A 245 21.52 -18.51 15.08
N GLY A 246 20.52 -19.39 15.08
CA GLY A 246 20.40 -20.46 16.07
C GLY A 246 21.54 -21.48 16.03
N LEU A 247 22.11 -21.74 14.83
CA LEU A 247 23.26 -22.62 14.60
C LEU A 247 24.61 -21.92 14.77
N GLY A 248 24.64 -20.64 15.16
CA GLY A 248 25.88 -19.89 15.36
C GLY A 248 26.68 -19.63 14.09
N CYS A 249 26.05 -19.62 12.91
CA CYS A 249 26.72 -19.36 11.64
C CYS A 249 27.26 -17.91 11.60
N THR A 250 28.58 -17.76 11.57
CA THR A 250 29.26 -16.45 11.61
C THR A 250 29.76 -15.99 10.25
N LYS A 251 29.80 -16.86 9.25
CA LYS A 251 30.23 -16.50 7.89
C LYS A 251 29.06 -16.14 7.01
N PRO A 252 29.16 -15.04 6.23
CA PRO A 252 28.17 -14.74 5.21
C PRO A 252 28.17 -15.89 4.18
N ILE A 253 26.98 -16.35 3.81
CA ILE A 253 26.83 -17.36 2.75
C ILE A 253 27.00 -16.61 1.44
N ALA A 254 28.23 -16.55 0.95
CA ALA A 254 28.52 -16.01 -0.35
C ALA A 254 27.71 -16.79 -1.41
N ASN A 255 27.09 -16.09 -2.33
CA ASN A 255 26.37 -16.62 -3.50
C ASN A 255 25.07 -17.42 -3.25
N SER A 256 24.47 -17.36 -2.05
CA SER A 256 23.25 -18.12 -1.79
C SER A 256 21.93 -17.38 -2.07
N TRP A 257 21.98 -16.09 -2.36
CA TRP A 257 20.78 -15.31 -2.62
C TRP A 257 20.05 -15.74 -3.91
N GLY A 258 20.79 -16.03 -4.98
CA GLY A 258 20.21 -16.58 -6.21
C GLY A 258 19.52 -17.93 -6.01
N GLY A 259 20.10 -18.81 -5.19
CA GLY A 259 19.49 -20.11 -4.84
C GLY A 259 18.28 -19.98 -3.92
N ILE A 260 18.24 -18.98 -3.05
CA ILE A 260 17.09 -18.74 -2.15
C ILE A 260 15.88 -18.26 -2.97
N SER A 261 16.08 -17.36 -3.94
CA SER A 261 15.00 -16.82 -4.74
C SER A 261 14.31 -17.90 -5.58
N VAL A 262 15.08 -18.83 -6.14
CA VAL A 262 14.56 -19.91 -6.99
C VAL A 262 13.86 -21.00 -6.17
N VAL A 263 14.47 -21.44 -5.06
CA VAL A 263 13.96 -22.56 -4.26
C VAL A 263 12.76 -22.17 -3.39
N TRP A 264 12.66 -20.90 -2.96
CA TRP A 264 11.66 -20.44 -2.03
C TRP A 264 10.65 -19.46 -2.65
N ASN A 265 10.76 -19.23 -3.95
CA ASN A 265 9.93 -18.29 -4.71
C ASN A 265 9.86 -16.89 -4.07
N GLN A 266 10.98 -16.45 -3.50
CA GLN A 266 11.16 -15.11 -2.93
C GLN A 266 12.34 -14.45 -3.63
N GLN A 267 12.04 -13.62 -4.62
CA GLN A 267 13.05 -12.79 -5.27
C GLN A 267 13.18 -11.47 -4.52
N PRO A 268 14.39 -11.00 -4.19
CA PRO A 268 14.60 -9.62 -3.84
C PRO A 268 14.29 -8.75 -5.07
N PHE A 269 13.68 -7.62 -4.84
CA PHE A 269 13.31 -6.64 -5.87
C PHE A 269 14.53 -6.07 -6.59
#